data_0607199d3baf6da99b67199f289b7a52
#
_entry.id   0607199d3baf6da99b67199f289b7a52
#
_cell.length_a   1.000
_cell.length_b   1.000
_cell.length_c   1.000
_cell.angle_alpha   90.00
_cell.angle_beta   90.00
_cell.angle_gamma   90.00
#
_symmetry.space_group_name_H-M   'P 1'
#
loop_
_entity.id
_entity.type
_entity.pdbx_description
1 polymer ?
#
loop_
_entity_poly.entity_id
_entity_poly.type
_entity_poly.pdbx_seq_one_letter_code
_entity_poly.pdbx_strand_id
1 'polypeptide(L)'
;MAKKRVADVLVDTLVAAGVKRVYGLVGDSLNGVTDSIRPRKDLQWVPVRHEETAAFAAGAEAQLTEQLTVCAGSCGPGNLHLINGLYDCHRSRVPVLAIAAQIPSEEIGSGYFQETHPEHLFAQCSHYCELISQPEQMPRILEIGIQTAIARRGVSVVALPGDVALRNAVEQEPRLHFPPPKPTVCPADDEIAALAKVLNDSEKITILAGAGCAGAHAELIALAGKLNAPIVHALRGKEFIEYDNPFDVGMTGLLGFSSGYFAMMNCNTLLMIGTDFPYQQFFPKHATVIQIDIRGEQLGRRTKLDYGLVGDTRVTLQALLPKLKQNGDDAHLKTSLEHYRKARKGLDELATEGSERKGSHPQFVARTMSELAREDAIFACDVGTPTIWASRYLKMNGKRRLLGSFVHGSMASALPQAIGAQMAMPNRQVITMSGDGGVSMLLGDLLTLHQLEQPVKVVVFRNDSLSFVE
;
A
#
# COMPACT_ATOMS: atom_id res chain seq x y z
N MET A 1 -34.25 -26.31 10.26
CA MET A 1 -33.52 -25.03 10.24
C MET A 1 -34.01 -24.23 9.04
N ALA A 2 -34.15 -22.91 9.16
CA ALA A 2 -34.46 -22.08 7.98
C ALA A 2 -33.34 -22.24 6.95
N LYS A 3 -33.69 -22.29 5.66
CA LYS A 3 -32.68 -22.33 4.58
C LYS A 3 -31.86 -21.04 4.63
N LYS A 4 -30.52 -21.17 4.55
CA LYS A 4 -29.62 -20.01 4.44
C LYS A 4 -29.87 -19.26 3.14
N ARG A 5 -29.78 -17.94 3.18
CA ARG A 5 -29.78 -17.07 2.00
C ARG A 5 -28.36 -17.04 1.37
N VAL A 6 -28.28 -16.61 0.13
CA VAL A 6 -27.00 -16.34 -0.55
C VAL A 6 -26.13 -15.40 0.27
N ALA A 7 -26.70 -14.33 0.81
CA ALA A 7 -26.00 -13.39 1.69
C ALA A 7 -25.46 -14.04 2.97
N ASP A 8 -26.20 -14.98 3.57
CA ASP A 8 -25.73 -15.67 4.78
C ASP A 8 -24.49 -16.54 4.48
N VAL A 9 -24.47 -17.24 3.36
CA VAL A 9 -23.31 -18.05 2.91
C VAL A 9 -22.13 -17.18 2.51
N LEU A 10 -22.38 -16.02 1.85
CA LEU A 10 -21.34 -15.03 1.55
C LEU A 10 -20.66 -14.59 2.84
N VAL A 11 -21.42 -14.19 3.85
CA VAL A 11 -20.90 -13.72 5.14
C VAL A 11 -20.14 -14.84 5.87
N ASP A 12 -20.65 -16.06 5.88
CA ASP A 12 -19.95 -17.23 6.45
C ASP A 12 -18.60 -17.48 5.76
N THR A 13 -18.54 -17.35 4.43
CA THR A 13 -17.31 -17.54 3.65
C THR A 13 -16.28 -16.44 3.95
N LEU A 14 -16.72 -15.19 4.09
CA LEU A 14 -15.83 -14.09 4.49
C LEU A 14 -15.21 -14.32 5.87
N VAL A 15 -16.01 -14.76 6.83
CA VAL A 15 -15.51 -15.09 8.18
C VAL A 15 -14.52 -16.25 8.13
N ALA A 16 -14.81 -17.30 7.37
CA ALA A 16 -13.91 -18.43 7.16
C ALA A 16 -12.58 -18.00 6.51
N ALA A 17 -12.63 -16.99 5.62
CA ALA A 17 -11.44 -16.38 5.02
C ALA A 17 -10.65 -15.45 5.97
N GLY A 18 -11.09 -15.28 7.23
CA GLY A 18 -10.43 -14.48 8.24
C GLY A 18 -10.81 -12.99 8.26
N VAL A 19 -11.78 -12.59 7.43
CA VAL A 19 -12.27 -11.20 7.40
C VAL A 19 -12.93 -10.84 8.73
N LYS A 20 -12.59 -9.67 9.26
CA LYS A 20 -13.10 -9.16 10.55
C LYS A 20 -14.06 -7.98 10.35
N ARG A 21 -13.96 -7.26 9.27
CA ARG A 21 -14.70 -6.03 8.99
C ARG A 21 -15.10 -5.92 7.52
N VAL A 22 -16.25 -5.31 7.30
CA VAL A 22 -16.70 -4.83 5.99
C VAL A 22 -16.90 -3.33 6.11
N TYR A 23 -16.14 -2.56 5.35
CA TYR A 23 -16.28 -1.11 5.28
C TYR A 23 -17.28 -0.73 4.20
N GLY A 24 -18.24 0.13 4.50
CA GLY A 24 -19.22 0.52 3.49
C GLY A 24 -20.25 1.53 3.96
N LEU A 25 -20.99 2.05 2.99
CA LEU A 25 -22.20 2.80 3.21
C LEU A 25 -23.40 1.89 2.92
N VAL A 26 -24.36 1.85 3.82
CA VAL A 26 -25.56 1.03 3.66
C VAL A 26 -26.44 1.54 2.51
N GLY A 27 -27.10 0.63 1.82
CA GLY A 27 -28.05 0.91 0.75
C GLY A 27 -29.00 -0.27 0.59
N ASP A 28 -30.12 -0.07 -0.08
CA ASP A 28 -31.17 -1.08 -0.25
C ASP A 28 -30.67 -2.36 -0.95
N SER A 29 -29.83 -2.22 -1.96
CA SER A 29 -29.22 -3.35 -2.67
C SER A 29 -28.23 -4.16 -1.81
N LEU A 30 -27.80 -3.64 -0.66
CA LEU A 30 -26.95 -4.32 0.33
C LEU A 30 -27.73 -4.91 1.50
N ASN A 31 -29.06 -4.74 1.57
CA ASN A 31 -29.86 -5.15 2.74
C ASN A 31 -29.66 -6.62 3.12
N GLY A 32 -29.56 -7.54 2.16
CA GLY A 32 -29.31 -8.94 2.44
C GLY A 32 -27.96 -9.17 3.14
N VAL A 33 -26.91 -8.48 2.71
CA VAL A 33 -25.56 -8.59 3.28
C VAL A 33 -25.50 -7.97 4.67
N THR A 34 -26.00 -6.75 4.82
CA THR A 34 -25.98 -6.03 6.11
C THR A 34 -26.85 -6.72 7.18
N ASP A 35 -28.00 -7.29 6.77
CA ASP A 35 -28.85 -8.08 7.66
C ASP A 35 -28.16 -9.38 8.12
N SER A 36 -27.42 -10.04 7.23
CA SER A 36 -26.62 -11.23 7.59
C SER A 36 -25.45 -10.91 8.52
N ILE A 37 -24.88 -9.70 8.45
CA ILE A 37 -23.79 -9.26 9.34
C ILE A 37 -24.35 -8.82 10.71
N ARG A 38 -25.50 -8.18 10.76
CA ARG A 38 -26.09 -7.56 11.96
C ARG A 38 -26.11 -8.45 13.23
N PRO A 39 -26.49 -9.75 13.17
CA PRO A 39 -26.50 -10.61 14.35
C PRO A 39 -25.13 -11.15 14.76
N ARG A 40 -24.08 -10.90 13.98
CA ARG A 40 -22.75 -11.52 14.16
C ARG A 40 -21.88 -10.72 15.12
N LYS A 41 -21.01 -11.45 15.84
CA LYS A 41 -19.98 -10.85 16.70
C LYS A 41 -18.56 -11.00 16.11
N ASP A 42 -18.41 -11.86 15.12
CA ASP A 42 -17.14 -12.24 14.49
C ASP A 42 -16.84 -11.45 13.20
N LEU A 43 -17.85 -10.74 12.65
CA LEU A 43 -17.73 -9.84 11.52
C LEU A 43 -18.48 -8.52 11.81
N GLN A 44 -17.81 -7.40 11.65
CA GLN A 44 -18.35 -6.07 11.91
C GLN A 44 -18.60 -5.31 10.60
N TRP A 45 -19.76 -4.66 10.48
CA TRP A 45 -19.97 -3.60 9.49
C TRP A 45 -19.42 -2.29 10.04
N VAL A 46 -18.49 -1.66 9.30
CA VAL A 46 -17.91 -0.36 9.64
C VAL A 46 -18.54 0.70 8.75
N PRO A 47 -19.46 1.52 9.30
CA PRO A 47 -20.14 2.54 8.50
C PRO A 47 -19.20 3.70 8.19
N VAL A 48 -19.20 4.13 6.94
CA VAL A 48 -18.49 5.32 6.47
C VAL A 48 -19.47 6.34 5.89
N ARG A 49 -19.00 7.54 5.52
CA ARG A 49 -19.84 8.58 4.92
C ARG A 49 -19.72 8.64 3.40
N HIS A 50 -18.71 7.96 2.85
CA HIS A 50 -18.47 7.89 1.42
C HIS A 50 -17.77 6.55 1.09
N GLU A 51 -18.15 5.89 0.00
CA GLU A 51 -17.61 4.56 -0.33
C GLU A 51 -16.13 4.62 -0.72
N GLU A 52 -15.64 5.75 -1.19
CA GLU A 52 -14.21 5.97 -1.40
C GLU A 52 -13.44 5.78 -0.09
N THR A 53 -13.97 6.29 1.02
CA THR A 53 -13.43 6.06 2.37
C THR A 53 -13.43 4.57 2.72
N ALA A 54 -14.49 3.83 2.36
CA ALA A 54 -14.54 2.39 2.60
C ALA A 54 -13.38 1.65 1.91
N ALA A 55 -13.10 1.98 0.66
CA ALA A 55 -12.04 1.34 -0.10
C ALA A 55 -10.65 1.71 0.45
N PHE A 56 -10.37 2.97 0.76
CA PHE A 56 -9.10 3.39 1.39
C PHE A 56 -8.90 2.76 2.77
N ALA A 57 -9.95 2.68 3.60
CA ALA A 57 -9.88 2.07 4.93
C ALA A 57 -9.59 0.56 4.84
N ALA A 58 -10.27 -0.14 3.93
CA ALA A 58 -10.00 -1.54 3.65
C ALA A 58 -8.55 -1.75 3.17
N GLY A 59 -8.06 -0.88 2.26
CA GLY A 59 -6.68 -0.92 1.79
C GLY A 59 -5.65 -0.71 2.90
N ALA A 60 -5.90 0.22 3.81
CA ALA A 60 -5.03 0.49 4.95
C ALA A 60 -4.96 -0.71 5.93
N GLU A 61 -6.11 -1.31 6.26
CA GLU A 61 -6.15 -2.53 7.06
C GLU A 61 -5.39 -3.67 6.36
N ALA A 62 -5.61 -3.89 5.06
CA ALA A 62 -4.90 -4.90 4.29
C ALA A 62 -3.38 -4.68 4.26
N GLN A 63 -2.93 -3.42 4.17
CA GLN A 63 -1.50 -3.09 4.19
C GLN A 63 -0.86 -3.35 5.56
N LEU A 64 -1.59 -3.14 6.65
CA LEU A 64 -1.08 -3.33 8.01
C LEU A 64 -1.11 -4.78 8.46
N THR A 65 -2.12 -5.54 8.03
CA THR A 65 -2.35 -6.93 8.48
C THR A 65 -1.85 -7.98 7.48
N GLU A 66 -1.62 -7.60 6.24
CA GLU A 66 -1.36 -8.50 5.10
C GLU A 66 -2.48 -9.53 4.86
N GLN A 67 -3.67 -9.29 5.41
CA GLN A 67 -4.83 -10.16 5.29
C GLN A 67 -5.84 -9.60 4.29
N LEU A 68 -6.74 -10.46 3.81
CA LEU A 68 -7.88 -10.04 3.01
C LEU A 68 -8.78 -9.10 3.81
N THR A 69 -9.15 -7.99 3.21
CA THR A 69 -10.13 -7.03 3.73
C THR A 69 -11.27 -6.83 2.76
N VAL A 70 -12.38 -6.28 3.24
CA VAL A 70 -13.59 -6.14 2.44
C VAL A 70 -14.15 -4.73 2.52
N CYS A 71 -14.52 -4.18 1.36
CA CYS A 71 -15.37 -3.00 1.27
C CYS A 71 -16.63 -3.30 0.44
N ALA A 72 -17.66 -2.49 0.60
CA ALA A 72 -18.92 -2.67 -0.11
C ALA A 72 -19.50 -1.33 -0.56
N GLY A 73 -20.09 -1.32 -1.76
CA GLY A 73 -20.84 -0.20 -2.32
C GLY A 73 -22.23 -0.64 -2.78
N SER A 74 -23.22 0.22 -2.54
CA SER A 74 -24.57 0.05 -3.09
C SER A 74 -24.57 0.19 -4.60
N CYS A 75 -25.58 -0.26 -5.30
CA CYS A 75 -25.70 -0.16 -6.74
C CYS A 75 -25.62 1.31 -7.23
N GLY A 76 -25.21 1.50 -8.47
CA GLY A 76 -25.09 2.83 -9.08
C GLY A 76 -24.01 3.69 -8.43
N PRO A 77 -24.36 4.83 -7.80
CA PRO A 77 -23.40 5.78 -7.23
C PRO A 77 -22.43 5.16 -6.22
N GLY A 78 -22.89 4.23 -5.36
CA GLY A 78 -22.03 3.58 -4.39
C GLY A 78 -20.87 2.81 -5.03
N ASN A 79 -21.14 2.10 -6.13
CA ASN A 79 -20.11 1.42 -6.92
C ASN A 79 -19.13 2.40 -7.56
N LEU A 80 -19.62 3.52 -8.10
CA LEU A 80 -18.79 4.56 -8.73
C LEU A 80 -17.83 5.18 -7.70
N HIS A 81 -18.30 5.43 -6.49
CA HIS A 81 -17.49 6.04 -5.44
C HIS A 81 -16.37 5.13 -4.94
N LEU A 82 -16.49 3.80 -5.02
CA LEU A 82 -15.42 2.86 -4.64
C LEU A 82 -14.17 2.99 -5.51
N ILE A 83 -14.30 3.42 -6.77
CA ILE A 83 -13.28 3.26 -7.82
C ILE A 83 -11.94 3.87 -7.43
N ASN A 84 -11.90 5.10 -6.92
CA ASN A 84 -10.64 5.79 -6.59
C ASN A 84 -9.85 5.04 -5.49
N GLY A 85 -10.52 4.66 -4.40
CA GLY A 85 -9.89 3.89 -3.35
C GLY A 85 -9.47 2.49 -3.78
N LEU A 86 -10.25 1.83 -4.66
CA LEU A 86 -9.88 0.53 -5.23
C LEU A 86 -8.67 0.62 -6.16
N TYR A 87 -8.51 1.71 -6.93
CA TYR A 87 -7.28 1.96 -7.68
C TYR A 87 -6.05 2.04 -6.76
N ASP A 88 -6.17 2.75 -5.64
CA ASP A 88 -5.07 2.81 -4.66
C ASP A 88 -4.75 1.43 -4.09
N CYS A 89 -5.75 0.67 -3.68
CA CYS A 89 -5.58 -0.71 -3.19
C CYS A 89 -4.89 -1.60 -4.23
N HIS A 90 -5.35 -1.54 -5.47
CA HIS A 90 -4.82 -2.35 -6.57
C HIS A 90 -3.36 -2.01 -6.90
N ARG A 91 -3.03 -0.71 -6.99
CA ARG A 91 -1.66 -0.22 -7.24
C ARG A 91 -0.74 -0.43 -6.04
N SER A 92 -1.28 -0.34 -4.83
CA SER A 92 -0.56 -0.66 -3.58
C SER A 92 -0.40 -2.16 -3.36
N ARG A 93 -1.08 -3.00 -4.16
CA ARG A 93 -0.98 -4.46 -4.13
C ARG A 93 -1.36 -5.04 -2.76
N VAL A 94 -2.49 -4.60 -2.27
CA VAL A 94 -3.07 -5.11 -1.03
C VAL A 94 -4.32 -5.94 -1.32
N PRO A 95 -4.54 -7.08 -0.63
CA PRO A 95 -5.65 -7.96 -0.90
C PRO A 95 -6.98 -7.36 -0.41
N VAL A 96 -7.80 -6.89 -1.35
CA VAL A 96 -9.12 -6.31 -1.07
C VAL A 96 -10.17 -6.99 -1.92
N LEU A 97 -11.26 -7.42 -1.30
CA LEU A 97 -12.48 -7.86 -1.99
C LEU A 97 -13.52 -6.74 -1.90
N ALA A 98 -14.02 -6.26 -3.03
CA ALA A 98 -15.14 -5.33 -3.08
C ALA A 98 -16.44 -6.07 -3.37
N ILE A 99 -17.45 -5.83 -2.56
CA ILE A 99 -18.83 -6.26 -2.82
C ILE A 99 -19.53 -5.12 -3.53
N ALA A 100 -19.70 -5.24 -4.85
CA ALA A 100 -20.45 -4.28 -5.64
C ALA A 100 -21.91 -4.75 -5.74
N ALA A 101 -22.80 -4.14 -4.94
CA ALA A 101 -24.20 -4.50 -5.05
C ALA A 101 -24.75 -4.07 -6.41
N GLN A 102 -25.77 -4.78 -6.90
CA GLN A 102 -26.40 -4.53 -8.19
C GLN A 102 -27.92 -4.41 -8.04
N ILE A 103 -28.55 -3.77 -8.99
CA ILE A 103 -30.01 -3.70 -9.15
C ILE A 103 -30.62 -5.10 -9.25
N PRO A 104 -31.95 -5.26 -9.12
CA PRO A 104 -32.59 -6.57 -9.28
C PRO A 104 -32.17 -7.26 -10.57
N SER A 105 -31.88 -8.56 -10.49
CA SER A 105 -31.31 -9.34 -11.58
C SER A 105 -32.14 -9.36 -12.87
N GLU A 106 -33.46 -9.28 -12.75
CA GLU A 106 -34.40 -9.22 -13.87
C GLU A 106 -34.41 -7.88 -14.61
N GLU A 107 -33.90 -6.81 -13.98
CA GLU A 107 -33.87 -5.45 -14.53
C GLU A 107 -32.52 -5.10 -15.21
N ILE A 108 -31.52 -5.96 -15.09
CA ILE A 108 -30.19 -5.73 -15.70
C ILE A 108 -30.30 -5.68 -17.22
N GLY A 109 -29.87 -4.55 -17.82
CA GLY A 109 -29.93 -4.32 -19.25
C GLY A 109 -31.17 -3.54 -19.72
N SER A 110 -32.06 -3.15 -18.78
CA SER A 110 -33.28 -2.40 -19.09
C SER A 110 -33.12 -0.88 -19.01
N GLY A 111 -31.98 -0.37 -18.52
CA GLY A 111 -31.79 1.03 -18.15
C GLY A 111 -32.45 1.41 -16.84
N TYR A 112 -32.59 0.46 -15.95
CA TYR A 112 -33.23 0.61 -14.65
C TYR A 112 -32.52 1.65 -13.76
N PHE A 113 -33.27 2.20 -12.81
CA PHE A 113 -32.75 3.17 -11.83
C PHE A 113 -31.48 2.64 -11.13
N GLN A 114 -30.42 3.43 -11.14
CA GLN A 114 -29.09 3.08 -10.58
C GLN A 114 -28.37 1.92 -11.30
N GLU A 115 -28.79 1.53 -12.49
CA GLU A 115 -28.06 0.52 -13.24
C GLU A 115 -26.64 0.98 -13.57
N THR A 116 -25.68 0.13 -13.31
CA THR A 116 -24.29 0.23 -13.77
C THR A 116 -23.80 -1.16 -14.14
N HIS A 117 -22.66 -1.24 -14.82
CA HIS A 117 -22.03 -2.50 -15.23
C HIS A 117 -20.72 -2.69 -14.47
N PRO A 118 -20.72 -3.30 -13.26
CA PRO A 118 -19.53 -3.46 -12.42
C PRO A 118 -18.36 -4.11 -13.15
N GLU A 119 -18.62 -5.07 -14.04
CA GLU A 119 -17.59 -5.78 -14.82
C GLU A 119 -16.78 -4.82 -15.71
N HIS A 120 -17.41 -3.75 -16.20
CA HIS A 120 -16.74 -2.71 -16.98
C HIS A 120 -16.14 -1.62 -16.08
N LEU A 121 -16.86 -1.22 -15.01
CA LEU A 121 -16.42 -0.17 -14.10
C LEU A 121 -15.11 -0.52 -13.39
N PHE A 122 -14.97 -1.75 -12.93
CA PHE A 122 -13.83 -2.18 -12.13
C PHE A 122 -12.74 -2.90 -12.93
N ALA A 123 -12.88 -3.03 -14.24
CA ALA A 123 -11.94 -3.78 -15.09
C ALA A 123 -10.47 -3.31 -14.94
N GLN A 124 -10.25 -1.99 -14.74
CA GLN A 124 -8.89 -1.43 -14.63
C GLN A 124 -8.33 -1.39 -13.22
N CYS A 125 -9.16 -1.53 -12.20
CA CYS A 125 -8.74 -1.48 -10.80
C CYS A 125 -8.92 -2.81 -10.06
N SER A 126 -9.10 -3.91 -10.79
CA SER A 126 -9.20 -5.25 -10.21
C SER A 126 -8.49 -6.30 -11.05
N HIS A 127 -8.19 -7.43 -10.43
CA HIS A 127 -7.70 -8.64 -11.11
C HIS A 127 -8.83 -9.59 -11.50
N TYR A 128 -10.01 -9.41 -10.92
CA TYR A 128 -11.17 -10.25 -11.09
C TYR A 128 -12.44 -9.44 -10.79
N CYS A 129 -13.42 -9.48 -11.68
CA CYS A 129 -14.72 -8.86 -11.46
C CYS A 129 -15.78 -9.69 -12.16
N GLU A 130 -16.72 -10.27 -11.39
CA GLU A 130 -17.75 -11.16 -11.93
C GLU A 130 -19.10 -10.94 -11.27
N LEU A 131 -20.15 -11.05 -12.08
CA LEU A 131 -21.55 -10.97 -11.65
C LEU A 131 -22.04 -12.32 -11.14
N ILE A 132 -22.64 -12.33 -9.95
CA ILE A 132 -23.36 -13.48 -9.40
C ILE A 132 -24.83 -13.38 -9.81
N SER A 133 -25.18 -13.95 -10.95
CA SER A 133 -26.55 -13.87 -11.49
C SER A 133 -27.49 -14.93 -10.95
N GLN A 134 -26.94 -16.01 -10.37
CA GLN A 134 -27.71 -17.13 -9.80
C GLN A 134 -27.10 -17.59 -8.48
N PRO A 135 -27.93 -18.08 -7.51
CA PRO A 135 -27.44 -18.59 -6.24
C PRO A 135 -26.35 -19.68 -6.35
N GLU A 136 -26.41 -20.51 -7.38
CA GLU A 136 -25.51 -21.62 -7.63
C GLU A 136 -24.08 -21.16 -7.96
N GLN A 137 -23.94 -19.94 -8.51
CA GLN A 137 -22.64 -19.38 -8.88
C GLN A 137 -21.89 -18.79 -7.69
N MET A 138 -22.62 -18.34 -6.65
CA MET A 138 -22.09 -17.51 -5.58
C MET A 138 -20.88 -18.15 -4.87
N PRO A 139 -20.93 -19.39 -4.37
CA PRO A 139 -19.81 -19.96 -3.64
C PRO A 139 -18.53 -19.99 -4.48
N ARG A 140 -18.65 -20.39 -5.76
CA ARG A 140 -17.50 -20.49 -6.65
C ARG A 140 -16.91 -19.14 -7.04
N ILE A 141 -17.75 -18.17 -7.41
CA ILE A 141 -17.28 -16.83 -7.81
C ILE A 141 -16.62 -16.14 -6.62
N LEU A 142 -17.22 -16.22 -5.43
CA LEU A 142 -16.66 -15.64 -4.22
C LEU A 142 -15.30 -16.23 -3.85
N GLU A 143 -15.18 -17.55 -3.87
CA GLU A 143 -13.93 -18.25 -3.58
C GLU A 143 -12.81 -17.88 -4.58
N ILE A 144 -13.12 -17.83 -5.89
CA ILE A 144 -12.16 -17.39 -6.92
C ILE A 144 -11.74 -15.93 -6.67
N GLY A 145 -12.70 -15.05 -6.34
CA GLY A 145 -12.43 -13.65 -6.02
C GLY A 145 -11.48 -13.50 -4.82
N ILE A 146 -11.75 -14.22 -3.72
CA ILE A 146 -10.92 -14.23 -2.51
C ILE A 146 -9.50 -14.72 -2.84
N GLN A 147 -9.38 -15.88 -3.51
CA GLN A 147 -8.08 -16.41 -3.89
C GLN A 147 -7.30 -15.48 -4.79
N THR A 148 -7.97 -14.87 -5.78
CA THR A 148 -7.33 -13.96 -6.72
C THR A 148 -6.80 -12.73 -5.99
N ALA A 149 -7.59 -12.12 -5.09
CA ALA A 149 -7.14 -10.96 -4.30
C ALA A 149 -5.89 -11.29 -3.48
N ILE A 150 -5.86 -12.44 -2.81
CA ILE A 150 -4.74 -12.89 -1.96
C ILE A 150 -3.51 -13.27 -2.81
N ALA A 151 -3.68 -14.15 -3.79
CA ALA A 151 -2.56 -14.72 -4.55
C ALA A 151 -1.89 -13.68 -5.47
N ARG A 152 -2.69 -12.82 -6.14
CA ARG A 152 -2.18 -11.77 -7.03
C ARG A 152 -1.86 -10.47 -6.30
N ARG A 153 -2.23 -10.38 -5.02
CA ARG A 153 -2.06 -9.15 -4.19
C ARG A 153 -2.67 -7.95 -4.90
N GLY A 154 -3.96 -7.77 -4.74
CA GLY A 154 -4.70 -6.69 -5.39
C GLY A 154 -6.20 -6.82 -5.12
N VAL A 155 -6.97 -6.15 -5.94
CA VAL A 155 -8.42 -6.08 -5.80
C VAL A 155 -9.11 -7.19 -6.60
N SER A 156 -10.13 -7.78 -6.00
CA SER A 156 -11.18 -8.55 -6.68
C SER A 156 -12.54 -7.93 -6.37
N VAL A 157 -13.46 -8.04 -7.31
CA VAL A 157 -14.82 -7.52 -7.17
C VAL A 157 -15.82 -8.65 -7.41
N VAL A 158 -16.83 -8.74 -6.57
CA VAL A 158 -18.00 -9.58 -6.80
C VAL A 158 -19.24 -8.68 -6.90
N ALA A 159 -19.90 -8.72 -8.05
CA ALA A 159 -21.15 -8.00 -8.25
C ALA A 159 -22.33 -8.89 -7.83
N LEU A 160 -23.17 -8.41 -6.92
CA LEU A 160 -24.26 -9.19 -6.33
C LEU A 160 -25.59 -8.41 -6.39
N PRO A 161 -26.55 -8.85 -7.22
CA PRO A 161 -27.89 -8.27 -7.22
C PRO A 161 -28.59 -8.47 -5.87
N GLY A 162 -29.30 -7.42 -5.42
CA GLY A 162 -29.97 -7.43 -4.10
C GLY A 162 -31.02 -8.54 -3.95
N ASP A 163 -31.74 -8.86 -5.03
CA ASP A 163 -32.72 -9.97 -5.04
C ASP A 163 -32.04 -11.33 -4.96
N VAL A 164 -30.90 -11.53 -5.67
CA VAL A 164 -30.12 -12.77 -5.62
C VAL A 164 -29.54 -12.99 -4.22
N ALA A 165 -29.08 -11.92 -3.55
CA ALA A 165 -28.58 -11.97 -2.18
C ALA A 165 -29.62 -12.55 -1.18
N LEU A 166 -30.91 -12.31 -1.43
CA LEU A 166 -32.03 -12.77 -0.60
C LEU A 166 -32.55 -14.16 -0.95
N ARG A 167 -32.20 -14.71 -2.13
CA ARG A 167 -32.62 -16.06 -2.54
C ARG A 167 -32.00 -17.14 -1.64
N ASN A 168 -32.64 -18.30 -1.60
CA ASN A 168 -32.10 -19.47 -0.91
C ASN A 168 -30.74 -19.87 -1.52
N ALA A 169 -29.74 -20.02 -0.67
CA ALA A 169 -28.44 -20.55 -1.08
C ALA A 169 -28.54 -22.03 -1.44
N VAL A 170 -27.61 -22.48 -2.31
CA VAL A 170 -27.36 -23.89 -2.57
C VAL A 170 -26.43 -24.41 -1.49
N GLU A 171 -26.77 -25.57 -0.89
CA GLU A 171 -25.86 -26.26 0.02
C GLU A 171 -24.65 -26.79 -0.78
N GLN A 172 -23.48 -26.23 -0.51
CA GLN A 172 -22.22 -26.65 -1.11
C GLN A 172 -21.11 -26.55 -0.07
N GLU A 173 -20.30 -27.59 0.04
CA GLU A 173 -19.09 -27.59 0.86
C GLU A 173 -18.09 -26.58 0.29
N PRO A 174 -17.39 -25.78 1.14
CA PRO A 174 -16.29 -24.93 0.69
C PRO A 174 -15.23 -25.76 -0.04
N ARG A 175 -14.79 -25.26 -1.20
CA ARG A 175 -13.80 -25.97 -2.03
C ARG A 175 -12.36 -25.65 -1.67
N LEU A 176 -12.17 -24.61 -0.87
CA LEU A 176 -10.87 -24.04 -0.58
C LEU A 176 -10.57 -24.03 0.91
N HIS A 177 -9.32 -24.33 1.25
CA HIS A 177 -8.79 -24.10 2.59
C HIS A 177 -8.21 -22.70 2.66
N PHE A 178 -8.72 -21.88 3.54
CA PHE A 178 -8.20 -20.53 3.80
C PHE A 178 -7.27 -20.53 5.03
N PRO A 179 -6.19 -19.72 5.02
CA PRO A 179 -5.64 -18.95 3.90
C PRO A 179 -4.87 -19.82 2.89
N PRO A 180 -4.83 -19.43 1.61
CA PRO A 180 -4.02 -20.14 0.62
C PRO A 180 -2.53 -20.04 0.95
N PRO A 181 -1.70 -21.04 0.58
CA PRO A 181 -0.27 -21.00 0.81
C PRO A 181 0.38 -19.81 0.08
N LYS A 182 1.34 -19.16 0.74
CA LYS A 182 2.15 -18.11 0.13
C LYS A 182 3.36 -18.77 -0.55
N PRO A 183 3.48 -18.72 -1.89
CA PRO A 183 4.65 -19.26 -2.57
C PRO A 183 5.88 -18.39 -2.28
N THR A 184 7.03 -19.03 -2.15
CA THR A 184 8.33 -18.36 -2.08
C THR A 184 9.04 -18.56 -3.41
N VAL A 185 9.45 -17.49 -4.06
CA VAL A 185 10.15 -17.52 -5.36
C VAL A 185 11.63 -17.26 -5.13
N CYS A 186 12.47 -18.21 -5.53
CA CYS A 186 13.92 -18.09 -5.50
C CYS A 186 14.44 -18.24 -6.93
N PRO A 187 15.35 -17.35 -7.41
CA PRO A 187 16.03 -17.54 -8.69
C PRO A 187 16.87 -18.82 -8.69
N ALA A 188 17.18 -19.35 -9.86
CA ALA A 188 18.04 -20.52 -10.01
C ALA A 188 19.49 -20.25 -9.55
N ASP A 189 20.19 -21.29 -9.11
CA ASP A 189 21.54 -21.16 -8.55
C ASP A 189 22.57 -20.58 -9.53
N ASP A 190 22.42 -20.85 -10.83
CA ASP A 190 23.25 -20.30 -11.90
C ASP A 190 22.95 -18.81 -12.14
N GLU A 191 21.70 -18.39 -12.06
CA GLU A 191 21.32 -16.96 -12.12
C GLU A 191 21.89 -16.18 -10.93
N ILE A 192 21.82 -16.75 -9.71
CA ILE A 192 22.45 -16.17 -8.51
C ILE A 192 23.97 -16.11 -8.65
N ALA A 193 24.60 -17.15 -9.20
CA ALA A 193 26.06 -17.17 -9.43
C ALA A 193 26.49 -16.15 -10.48
N ALA A 194 25.72 -15.98 -11.55
CA ALA A 194 25.97 -14.96 -12.57
C ALA A 194 25.87 -13.54 -11.99
N LEU A 195 24.82 -13.27 -11.21
CA LEU A 195 24.66 -11.99 -10.51
C LEU A 195 25.82 -11.73 -9.53
N ALA A 196 26.21 -12.73 -8.74
CA ALA A 196 27.33 -12.61 -7.81
C ALA A 196 28.64 -12.24 -8.52
N LYS A 197 28.89 -12.81 -9.70
CA LYS A 197 30.07 -12.46 -10.53
C LYS A 197 30.03 -10.99 -10.92
N VAL A 198 28.91 -10.49 -11.45
CA VAL A 198 28.76 -9.09 -11.86
C VAL A 198 29.01 -8.15 -10.68
N LEU A 199 28.41 -8.43 -9.52
CA LEU A 199 28.59 -7.59 -8.32
C LEU A 199 30.02 -7.65 -7.77
N ASN A 200 30.69 -8.81 -7.83
CA ASN A 200 32.07 -8.97 -7.39
C ASN A 200 33.07 -8.25 -8.30
N ASP A 201 32.74 -8.03 -9.58
CA ASP A 201 33.55 -7.32 -10.56
C ASP A 201 33.22 -5.81 -10.61
N SER A 202 32.21 -5.36 -9.83
CA SER A 202 31.77 -3.96 -9.80
C SER A 202 32.46 -3.17 -8.68
N GLU A 203 32.82 -1.90 -8.96
CA GLU A 203 33.56 -1.04 -8.02
C GLU A 203 32.61 -0.09 -7.24
N LYS A 204 31.83 0.72 -7.96
CA LYS A 204 30.95 1.75 -7.38
C LYS A 204 29.49 1.32 -7.50
N ILE A 205 29.01 0.62 -6.48
CA ILE A 205 27.65 0.11 -6.47
C ILE A 205 26.76 1.04 -5.64
N THR A 206 25.56 1.33 -6.14
CA THR A 206 24.49 1.95 -5.36
C THR A 206 23.28 1.02 -5.35
N ILE A 207 22.67 0.83 -4.20
CA ILE A 207 21.44 0.05 -4.04
C ILE A 207 20.25 1.00 -4.04
N LEU A 208 19.28 0.77 -4.95
CA LEU A 208 17.98 1.43 -4.91
C LEU A 208 16.95 0.43 -4.38
N ALA A 209 16.51 0.64 -3.14
CA ALA A 209 15.61 -0.26 -2.44
C ALA A 209 14.18 0.30 -2.33
N GLY A 210 13.18 -0.57 -2.47
CA GLY A 210 11.77 -0.20 -2.40
C GLY A 210 10.98 -0.99 -1.37
N ALA A 211 9.65 -0.92 -1.46
CA ALA A 211 8.73 -1.60 -0.54
C ALA A 211 8.85 -3.14 -0.59
N GLY A 212 9.37 -3.71 -1.68
CA GLY A 212 9.64 -5.14 -1.78
C GLY A 212 10.75 -5.64 -0.86
N CYS A 213 11.48 -4.72 -0.17
CA CYS A 213 12.44 -5.06 0.87
C CYS A 213 11.79 -5.28 2.25
N ALA A 214 10.46 -5.18 2.36
CA ALA A 214 9.76 -5.50 3.60
C ALA A 214 10.11 -6.92 4.07
N GLY A 215 10.55 -7.05 5.34
CA GLY A 215 10.98 -8.32 5.93
C GLY A 215 12.38 -8.81 5.52
N ALA A 216 13.14 -8.02 4.72
CA ALA A 216 14.50 -8.34 4.28
C ALA A 216 15.55 -7.32 4.77
N HIS A 217 15.25 -6.58 5.84
CA HIS A 217 16.11 -5.50 6.34
C HIS A 217 17.54 -5.98 6.69
N ALA A 218 17.65 -7.07 7.45
CA ALA A 218 18.95 -7.61 7.86
C ALA A 218 19.80 -8.06 6.66
N GLU A 219 19.19 -8.72 5.69
CA GLU A 219 19.86 -9.17 4.47
C GLU A 219 20.28 -7.97 3.60
N LEU A 220 19.47 -6.91 3.54
CA LEU A 220 19.79 -5.67 2.82
C LEU A 220 20.99 -4.97 3.44
N ILE A 221 21.06 -4.84 4.76
CA ILE A 221 22.19 -4.26 5.49
C ILE A 221 23.46 -5.11 5.28
N ALA A 222 23.34 -6.43 5.37
CA ALA A 222 24.46 -7.35 5.12
C ALA A 222 24.99 -7.22 3.67
N LEU A 223 24.10 -7.09 2.69
CA LEU A 223 24.44 -6.87 1.30
C LEU A 223 25.21 -5.55 1.12
N ALA A 224 24.69 -4.46 1.65
CA ALA A 224 25.33 -3.15 1.58
C ALA A 224 26.71 -3.14 2.23
N GLY A 225 26.87 -3.84 3.37
CA GLY A 225 28.17 -4.01 4.03
C GLY A 225 29.17 -4.82 3.20
N LYS A 226 28.73 -5.90 2.54
CA LYS A 226 29.58 -6.70 1.64
C LYS A 226 30.05 -5.88 0.44
N LEU A 227 29.18 -5.06 -0.13
CA LEU A 227 29.42 -4.30 -1.34
C LEU A 227 30.02 -2.91 -1.08
N ASN A 228 30.13 -2.45 0.18
CA ASN A 228 30.42 -1.07 0.55
C ASN A 228 29.53 -0.07 -0.24
N ALA A 229 28.24 -0.38 -0.35
CA ALA A 229 27.30 0.33 -1.21
C ALA A 229 26.36 1.22 -0.41
N PRO A 230 26.18 2.51 -0.78
CA PRO A 230 25.12 3.33 -0.22
C PRO A 230 23.75 2.78 -0.61
N ILE A 231 22.80 2.86 0.31
CA ILE A 231 21.38 2.52 0.08
C ILE A 231 20.58 3.80 -0.13
N VAL A 232 19.97 3.89 -1.29
CA VAL A 232 18.95 4.91 -1.63
C VAL A 232 17.60 4.24 -1.58
N HIS A 233 16.58 4.89 -1.04
CA HIS A 233 15.27 4.26 -1.01
C HIS A 233 14.19 5.09 -1.72
N ALA A 234 13.15 4.42 -2.21
CA ALA A 234 11.89 5.02 -2.63
C ALA A 234 11.01 5.34 -1.43
N LEU A 235 10.04 6.26 -1.57
CA LEU A 235 9.17 6.69 -0.46
C LEU A 235 8.46 5.51 0.24
N ARG A 236 7.89 4.57 -0.51
CA ARG A 236 7.25 3.38 0.05
C ARG A 236 8.20 2.39 0.72
N GLY A 237 9.49 2.52 0.46
CA GLY A 237 10.54 1.72 1.11
C GLY A 237 10.96 2.30 2.47
N LYS A 238 10.69 3.59 2.72
CA LYS A 238 11.18 4.32 3.89
C LYS A 238 10.98 3.57 5.21
N GLU A 239 9.78 3.09 5.48
CA GLU A 239 9.44 2.42 6.74
C GLU A 239 10.18 1.09 6.97
N PHE A 240 10.70 0.47 5.91
CA PHE A 240 11.38 -0.83 5.94
C PHE A 240 12.90 -0.72 5.87
N ILE A 241 13.46 0.44 5.45
CA ILE A 241 14.85 0.56 5.02
C ILE A 241 15.64 1.56 5.86
N GLU A 242 15.05 2.69 6.25
CA GLU A 242 15.82 3.82 6.81
C GLU A 242 16.33 3.59 8.25
N TYR A 243 15.60 2.79 9.06
CA TYR A 243 15.95 2.58 10.47
C TYR A 243 17.18 1.68 10.62
N ASP A 244 17.99 1.91 11.65
CA ASP A 244 19.19 1.11 11.98
C ASP A 244 20.05 0.77 10.76
N ASN A 245 20.18 1.73 9.83
CA ASN A 245 20.83 1.56 8.54
C ASN A 245 22.05 2.49 8.40
N PRO A 246 23.29 2.00 8.62
CA PRO A 246 24.50 2.81 8.49
C PRO A 246 24.87 3.15 7.04
N PHE A 247 24.19 2.56 6.06
CA PHE A 247 24.40 2.76 4.61
C PHE A 247 23.35 3.67 3.98
N ASP A 248 22.35 4.14 4.75
CA ASP A 248 21.28 4.99 4.24
C ASP A 248 21.82 6.37 3.82
N VAL A 249 21.50 6.76 2.61
CA VAL A 249 21.81 8.08 2.05
C VAL A 249 20.56 8.83 1.62
N GLY A 250 19.42 8.43 2.14
CA GLY A 250 18.12 9.04 1.95
C GLY A 250 17.40 8.61 0.68
N MET A 251 16.36 9.34 0.36
CA MET A 251 15.50 9.04 -0.78
C MET A 251 16.00 9.69 -2.07
N THR A 252 15.58 9.10 -3.20
CA THR A 252 15.67 9.72 -4.53
C THR A 252 14.28 10.10 -5.04
N GLY A 253 14.21 10.78 -6.18
CA GLY A 253 12.98 11.21 -6.83
C GLY A 253 12.56 12.64 -6.50
N LEU A 254 11.34 13.01 -6.87
CA LEU A 254 10.83 14.38 -6.74
C LEU A 254 10.85 14.92 -5.31
N LEU A 255 10.66 14.05 -4.33
CA LEU A 255 10.67 14.38 -2.89
C LEU A 255 12.00 14.04 -2.22
N GLY A 256 12.95 13.52 -2.99
CA GLY A 256 14.20 12.98 -2.51
C GLY A 256 15.20 14.01 -2.00
N PHE A 257 16.35 13.48 -1.61
CA PHE A 257 17.50 14.26 -1.18
C PHE A 257 18.52 14.35 -2.32
N SER A 258 19.29 15.43 -2.36
CA SER A 258 20.41 15.53 -3.29
C SER A 258 21.42 14.38 -3.14
N SER A 259 21.62 13.90 -1.92
CA SER A 259 22.50 12.77 -1.63
C SER A 259 22.06 11.47 -2.31
N GLY A 260 20.75 11.11 -2.24
CA GLY A 260 20.22 9.96 -2.94
C GLY A 260 20.33 10.06 -4.44
N TYR A 261 20.04 11.25 -4.99
CA TYR A 261 20.23 11.53 -6.42
C TYR A 261 21.69 11.34 -6.86
N PHE A 262 22.63 11.98 -6.16
CA PHE A 262 24.04 11.89 -6.56
C PHE A 262 24.65 10.51 -6.32
N ALA A 263 24.23 9.78 -5.29
CA ALA A 263 24.65 8.40 -5.10
C ALA A 263 24.24 7.52 -6.29
N MET A 264 23.03 7.70 -6.83
CA MET A 264 22.58 6.99 -8.04
C MET A 264 23.34 7.45 -9.29
N MET A 265 23.49 8.76 -9.49
CA MET A 265 24.10 9.30 -10.70
C MET A 265 25.62 9.06 -10.80
N ASN A 266 26.31 8.81 -9.68
CA ASN A 266 27.76 8.60 -9.65
C ASN A 266 28.17 7.13 -9.49
N CYS A 267 27.24 6.18 -9.50
CA CYS A 267 27.56 4.75 -9.46
C CYS A 267 27.92 4.21 -10.86
N ASN A 268 28.71 3.12 -10.89
CA ASN A 268 28.95 2.34 -12.09
C ASN A 268 28.01 1.15 -12.22
N THR A 269 27.43 0.75 -11.10
CA THR A 269 26.42 -0.32 -11.03
C THR A 269 25.27 0.11 -10.12
N LEU A 270 24.05 0.11 -10.67
CA LEU A 270 22.81 0.35 -9.93
C LEU A 270 22.11 -0.98 -9.69
N LEU A 271 21.97 -1.36 -8.42
CA LEU A 271 21.24 -2.55 -8.00
C LEU A 271 19.86 -2.15 -7.45
N MET A 272 18.81 -2.42 -8.23
CA MET A 272 17.42 -2.16 -7.86
C MET A 272 16.83 -3.38 -7.17
N ILE A 273 16.25 -3.21 -5.97
CA ILE A 273 15.68 -4.31 -5.19
C ILE A 273 14.26 -3.96 -4.74
N GLY A 274 13.29 -4.75 -5.20
CA GLY A 274 11.89 -4.64 -4.77
C GLY A 274 11.30 -3.25 -4.98
N THR A 275 11.65 -2.59 -6.09
CA THR A 275 11.23 -1.23 -6.40
C THR A 275 10.72 -1.10 -7.82
N ASP A 276 9.64 -0.35 -7.99
CA ASP A 276 9.06 0.07 -9.26
C ASP A 276 9.15 1.60 -9.40
N PHE A 277 10.30 2.18 -9.01
CA PHE A 277 10.55 3.62 -9.02
C PHE A 277 10.34 4.21 -10.42
N PRO A 278 9.38 5.16 -10.61
CA PRO A 278 8.86 5.45 -11.95
C PRO A 278 9.64 6.52 -12.74
N TYR A 279 10.49 7.32 -12.09
CA TYR A 279 11.02 8.55 -12.67
C TYR A 279 12.32 8.31 -13.44
N GLN A 280 12.23 8.20 -14.78
CA GLN A 280 13.35 7.86 -15.66
C GLN A 280 14.52 8.84 -15.58
N GLN A 281 14.27 10.13 -15.33
CA GLN A 281 15.30 11.16 -15.23
C GLN A 281 16.25 10.99 -14.03
N PHE A 282 15.92 10.11 -13.09
CA PHE A 282 16.73 9.80 -11.92
C PHE A 282 17.60 8.56 -12.09
N PHE A 283 17.52 7.87 -13.23
CA PHE A 283 18.37 6.69 -13.49
C PHE A 283 19.69 7.08 -14.19
N PRO A 284 20.84 6.52 -13.76
CA PRO A 284 22.11 6.75 -14.42
C PRO A 284 22.12 6.10 -15.83
N LYS A 285 22.55 6.85 -16.85
CA LYS A 285 22.55 6.37 -18.24
C LYS A 285 23.78 5.51 -18.59
N HIS A 286 24.83 5.56 -17.77
CA HIS A 286 26.14 4.93 -18.01
C HIS A 286 26.38 3.72 -17.13
N ALA A 287 25.54 3.47 -16.13
CA ALA A 287 25.76 2.38 -15.19
C ALA A 287 25.19 1.05 -15.71
N THR A 288 25.81 -0.03 -15.29
CA THR A 288 25.20 -1.38 -15.36
C THR A 288 24.00 -1.41 -14.43
N VAL A 289 22.82 -1.76 -14.94
CA VAL A 289 21.59 -1.77 -14.16
C VAL A 289 21.10 -3.19 -13.93
N ILE A 290 20.90 -3.52 -12.66
CA ILE A 290 20.47 -4.84 -12.19
C ILE A 290 19.15 -4.65 -11.46
N GLN A 291 18.18 -5.53 -11.68
CA GLN A 291 16.89 -5.48 -10.96
C GLN A 291 16.53 -6.85 -10.39
N ILE A 292 16.16 -6.87 -9.10
CA ILE A 292 15.57 -8.01 -8.42
C ILE A 292 14.13 -7.61 -8.04
N ASP A 293 13.15 -8.30 -8.59
CA ASP A 293 11.73 -8.10 -8.24
C ASP A 293 11.01 -9.45 -8.24
N ILE A 294 10.01 -9.59 -7.38
CA ILE A 294 9.17 -10.80 -7.36
C ILE A 294 8.28 -10.92 -8.60
N ARG A 295 8.14 -9.84 -9.35
CA ARG A 295 7.28 -9.74 -10.54
C ARG A 295 8.12 -9.64 -11.81
N GLY A 296 8.17 -10.72 -12.57
CA GLY A 296 8.91 -10.75 -13.83
C GLY A 296 8.48 -9.65 -14.83
N GLU A 297 7.17 -9.31 -14.84
CA GLU A 297 6.63 -8.28 -15.72
C GLU A 297 7.07 -6.84 -15.36
N GLN A 298 7.71 -6.63 -14.24
CA GLN A 298 8.27 -5.33 -13.85
C GLN A 298 9.75 -5.17 -14.24
N LEU A 299 10.41 -6.26 -14.57
CA LEU A 299 11.82 -6.20 -14.99
C LEU A 299 11.98 -5.37 -16.27
N GLY A 300 12.87 -4.39 -16.23
CA GLY A 300 13.15 -3.51 -17.36
C GLY A 300 12.08 -2.48 -17.70
N ARG A 301 10.98 -2.40 -16.94
CA ARG A 301 9.85 -1.50 -17.26
C ARG A 301 10.23 -0.02 -17.16
N ARG A 302 11.19 0.34 -16.33
CA ARG A 302 11.54 1.74 -16.03
C ARG A 302 12.83 2.18 -16.68
N THR A 303 13.76 1.27 -16.84
CA THR A 303 15.07 1.53 -17.48
C THR A 303 15.57 0.27 -18.13
N LYS A 304 16.51 0.40 -19.08
CA LYS A 304 17.19 -0.75 -19.69
C LYS A 304 17.94 -1.51 -18.60
N LEU A 305 17.78 -2.83 -18.58
CA LEU A 305 18.50 -3.71 -17.66
C LEU A 305 19.63 -4.43 -18.39
N ASP A 306 20.72 -4.64 -17.67
CA ASP A 306 21.78 -5.57 -18.04
C ASP A 306 21.53 -6.95 -17.42
N TYR A 307 20.93 -6.99 -16.20
CA TYR A 307 20.53 -8.22 -15.50
C TYR A 307 19.19 -8.04 -14.79
N GLY A 308 18.35 -9.08 -14.87
CA GLY A 308 17.08 -9.13 -14.17
C GLY A 308 16.86 -10.49 -13.51
N LEU A 309 16.46 -10.51 -12.23
CA LEU A 309 16.14 -11.73 -11.50
C LEU A 309 14.72 -11.66 -10.94
N VAL A 310 13.97 -12.76 -11.11
CA VAL A 310 12.65 -12.92 -10.48
C VAL A 310 12.79 -13.67 -9.17
N GLY A 311 12.56 -12.99 -8.05
CA GLY A 311 12.68 -13.61 -6.75
C GLY A 311 12.17 -12.76 -5.59
N ASP A 312 11.81 -13.44 -4.50
CA ASP A 312 11.58 -12.81 -3.21
C ASP A 312 12.89 -12.19 -2.70
N THR A 313 12.81 -10.92 -2.28
CA THR A 313 14.01 -10.17 -1.87
C THR A 313 14.81 -10.91 -0.81
N ARG A 314 14.16 -11.36 0.26
CA ARG A 314 14.85 -11.98 1.39
C ARG A 314 15.57 -13.27 0.98
N VAL A 315 14.85 -14.16 0.32
CA VAL A 315 15.39 -15.46 -0.09
C VAL A 315 16.49 -15.30 -1.13
N THR A 316 16.30 -14.39 -2.08
CA THR A 316 17.31 -14.08 -3.11
C THR A 316 18.61 -13.54 -2.47
N LEU A 317 18.49 -12.60 -1.52
CA LEU A 317 19.66 -12.06 -0.83
C LEU A 317 20.34 -13.11 0.06
N GLN A 318 19.59 -13.99 0.72
CA GLN A 318 20.17 -15.10 1.49
C GLN A 318 20.99 -16.05 0.60
N ALA A 319 20.53 -16.34 -0.61
CA ALA A 319 21.26 -17.17 -1.57
C ALA A 319 22.47 -16.45 -2.19
N LEU A 320 22.39 -15.13 -2.35
CA LEU A 320 23.44 -14.31 -2.97
C LEU A 320 24.61 -14.00 -2.03
N LEU A 321 24.33 -13.64 -0.78
CA LEU A 321 25.30 -13.18 0.21
C LEU A 321 26.54 -14.09 0.38
N PRO A 322 26.41 -15.44 0.44
CA PRO A 322 27.55 -16.35 0.55
C PRO A 322 28.48 -16.35 -0.66
N LYS A 323 28.00 -15.92 -1.84
CA LYS A 323 28.74 -15.91 -3.09
C LYS A 323 29.45 -14.57 -3.34
N LEU A 324 29.19 -13.56 -2.51
CA LEU A 324 29.81 -12.23 -2.62
C LEU A 324 31.13 -12.17 -1.88
N LYS A 325 32.09 -11.49 -2.51
CA LYS A 325 33.36 -11.08 -1.89
C LYS A 325 33.15 -9.73 -1.17
N GLN A 326 34.00 -9.46 -0.18
CA GLN A 326 34.04 -8.15 0.44
C GLN A 326 34.63 -7.14 -0.57
N ASN A 327 33.88 -6.10 -0.91
CA ASN A 327 34.42 -4.98 -1.68
C ASN A 327 35.43 -4.21 -0.82
N GLY A 328 36.64 -4.00 -1.30
CA GLY A 328 37.73 -3.29 -0.59
C GLY A 328 37.60 -1.76 -0.70
N ASP A 329 36.90 -1.24 -1.71
CA ASP A 329 36.72 0.21 -1.92
C ASP A 329 35.43 0.71 -1.25
N ASP A 330 35.59 1.66 -0.36
CA ASP A 330 34.47 2.31 0.35
C ASP A 330 34.36 3.83 0.01
N ALA A 331 35.13 4.33 -0.94
CA ALA A 331 35.22 5.77 -1.26
C ALA A 331 33.85 6.31 -1.72
N HIS A 332 33.13 5.56 -2.56
CA HIS A 332 31.78 5.94 -3.02
C HIS A 332 30.78 6.01 -1.87
N LEU A 333 30.80 5.02 -0.96
CA LEU A 333 29.95 5.00 0.24
C LEU A 333 30.26 6.20 1.15
N LYS A 334 31.54 6.44 1.48
CA LYS A 334 31.96 7.55 2.35
C LYS A 334 31.52 8.89 1.80
N THR A 335 31.75 9.13 0.50
CA THR A 335 31.32 10.38 -0.16
C THR A 335 29.82 10.56 -0.12
N SER A 336 29.05 9.50 -0.37
CA SER A 336 27.58 9.53 -0.34
C SER A 336 27.04 9.80 1.07
N LEU A 337 27.62 9.17 2.10
CA LEU A 337 27.26 9.39 3.49
C LEU A 337 27.60 10.82 3.98
N GLU A 338 28.74 11.37 3.55
CA GLU A 338 29.10 12.75 3.86
C GLU A 338 28.11 13.73 3.23
N HIS A 339 27.73 13.51 1.98
CA HIS A 339 26.72 14.30 1.30
C HIS A 339 25.37 14.21 2.04
N TYR A 340 24.95 13.01 2.47
CA TYR A 340 23.71 12.84 3.23
C TYR A 340 23.75 13.58 4.57
N ARG A 341 24.86 13.53 5.31
CA ARG A 341 24.99 14.29 6.56
C ARG A 341 24.85 15.79 6.32
N LYS A 342 25.42 16.32 5.24
CA LYS A 342 25.28 17.76 4.88
C LYS A 342 23.84 18.10 4.50
N ALA A 343 23.18 17.27 3.67
CA ALA A 343 21.79 17.44 3.27
C ALA A 343 20.85 17.36 4.48
N ARG A 344 21.08 16.39 5.37
CA ARG A 344 20.29 16.23 6.61
C ARG A 344 20.42 17.42 7.54
N LYS A 345 21.67 17.91 7.76
CA LYS A 345 21.94 19.09 8.58
C LYS A 345 21.17 20.31 8.07
N GLY A 346 21.19 20.59 6.77
CA GLY A 346 20.45 21.71 6.19
C GLY A 346 18.94 21.60 6.36
N LEU A 347 18.37 20.37 6.32
CA LEU A 347 16.96 20.17 6.60
C LEU A 347 16.61 20.36 8.08
N ASP A 348 17.48 19.89 8.98
CA ASP A 348 17.27 20.03 10.43
C ASP A 348 17.34 21.48 10.88
N GLU A 349 18.18 22.30 10.25
CA GLU A 349 18.24 23.75 10.47
C GLU A 349 16.95 24.48 10.06
N LEU A 350 16.23 23.97 9.06
CA LEU A 350 14.92 24.51 8.65
C LEU A 350 13.78 24.09 9.59
N ALA A 351 13.95 23.03 10.36
CA ALA A 351 12.93 22.49 11.25
C ALA A 351 12.98 23.13 12.63
N THR A 352 12.99 24.46 12.69
CA THR A 352 13.01 25.27 13.91
C THR A 352 11.69 25.98 14.13
N GLU A 353 11.41 26.36 15.39
CA GLU A 353 10.28 27.19 15.74
C GLU A 353 10.51 28.59 15.15
N GLY A 354 9.77 28.95 14.13
CA GLY A 354 9.96 30.17 13.38
C GLY A 354 9.59 31.43 14.22
N SER A 355 10.48 32.41 14.31
CA SER A 355 10.31 33.59 15.14
C SER A 355 9.62 34.77 14.45
N GLU A 356 9.51 34.77 13.11
CA GLU A 356 9.08 35.97 12.38
C GLU A 356 7.88 35.80 11.44
N ARG A 357 7.33 34.60 11.31
CA ARG A 357 6.19 34.33 10.43
C ARG A 357 4.89 34.14 11.21
N LYS A 358 3.80 34.66 10.69
CA LYS A 358 2.45 34.28 11.17
C LYS A 358 2.21 32.82 10.87
N GLY A 359 2.34 31.93 11.87
CA GLY A 359 2.09 30.50 11.77
C GLY A 359 3.32 29.62 12.08
N SER A 360 3.07 28.33 12.30
CA SER A 360 4.11 27.35 12.58
C SER A 360 4.80 26.88 11.31
N HIS A 361 6.10 26.68 11.38
CA HIS A 361 6.88 26.14 10.26
C HIS A 361 6.53 24.64 10.05
N PRO A 362 6.10 24.18 8.87
CA PRO A 362 5.60 22.82 8.68
C PRO A 362 6.66 21.74 8.96
N GLN A 363 7.94 22.04 8.72
CA GLN A 363 9.05 21.15 9.05
C GLN A 363 9.19 20.96 10.57
N PHE A 364 9.03 22.03 11.35
CA PHE A 364 9.04 21.97 12.81
C PHE A 364 7.88 21.10 13.32
N VAL A 365 6.67 21.33 12.79
CA VAL A 365 5.49 20.53 13.16
C VAL A 365 5.74 19.03 12.88
N ALA A 366 6.20 18.69 11.68
CA ALA A 366 6.43 17.29 11.30
C ALA A 366 7.54 16.63 12.15
N ARG A 367 8.63 17.38 12.47
CA ARG A 367 9.68 16.90 13.36
C ARG A 367 9.15 16.67 14.77
N THR A 368 8.42 17.63 15.33
CA THR A 368 7.82 17.53 16.66
C THR A 368 6.83 16.36 16.74
N MET A 369 6.00 16.17 15.71
CA MET A 369 5.13 14.99 15.63
C MET A 369 5.94 13.69 15.66
N SER A 370 7.04 13.62 14.92
CA SER A 370 7.93 12.44 14.92
C SER A 370 8.56 12.18 16.28
N GLU A 371 8.95 13.25 17.01
CA GLU A 371 9.59 13.14 18.32
C GLU A 371 8.59 12.72 19.41
N LEU A 372 7.36 13.22 19.36
CA LEU A 372 6.32 12.98 20.37
C LEU A 372 5.50 11.71 20.12
N ALA A 373 5.50 11.20 18.89
CA ALA A 373 4.74 10.00 18.54
C ALA A 373 5.28 8.75 19.25
N ARG A 374 4.36 7.85 19.62
CA ARG A 374 4.72 6.54 20.20
C ARG A 374 5.68 5.79 19.28
N GLU A 375 6.46 4.87 19.87
CA GLU A 375 7.39 4.05 19.10
C GLU A 375 6.72 3.18 18.04
N ASP A 376 5.48 2.81 18.24
CA ASP A 376 4.68 1.98 17.35
C ASP A 376 3.60 2.76 16.59
N ALA A 377 3.69 4.09 16.54
CA ALA A 377 2.69 4.94 15.89
C ALA A 377 2.52 4.56 14.40
N ILE A 378 1.29 4.76 13.91
CA ILE A 378 0.94 4.64 12.50
C ILE A 378 0.64 6.05 11.99
N PHE A 379 1.34 6.46 10.95
CA PHE A 379 1.10 7.71 10.26
C PHE A 379 0.34 7.44 8.96
N ALA A 380 -0.71 8.20 8.71
CA ALA A 380 -1.41 8.23 7.45
C ALA A 380 -1.22 9.62 6.82
N CYS A 381 -0.72 9.69 5.60
CA CYS A 381 -0.28 10.92 4.98
C CYS A 381 -1.01 11.19 3.66
N ASP A 382 -1.59 12.37 3.52
CA ASP A 382 -2.16 12.83 2.26
C ASP A 382 -1.10 13.14 1.22
N VAL A 383 -1.47 12.97 -0.04
CA VAL A 383 -0.68 13.44 -1.17
C VAL A 383 -0.77 14.98 -1.26
N GLY A 384 0.38 15.59 -1.44
CA GLY A 384 0.57 17.04 -1.41
C GLY A 384 1.77 17.41 -0.56
N THR A 385 1.83 18.65 -0.04
CA THR A 385 2.91 19.11 0.84
C THR A 385 3.10 18.25 2.10
N PRO A 386 2.04 17.66 2.72
CA PRO A 386 2.23 16.73 3.84
C PRO A 386 3.15 15.57 3.53
N THR A 387 3.14 15.06 2.29
CA THR A 387 4.05 13.98 1.86
C THR A 387 5.52 14.42 1.90
N ILE A 388 5.82 15.69 1.58
CA ILE A 388 7.19 16.24 1.69
C ILE A 388 7.62 16.21 3.16
N TRP A 389 6.76 16.66 4.05
CA TRP A 389 7.07 16.74 5.48
C TRP A 389 7.21 15.36 6.10
N ALA A 390 6.31 14.42 5.76
CA ALA A 390 6.39 13.04 6.19
C ALA A 390 7.67 12.36 5.71
N SER A 391 8.01 12.52 4.43
CA SER A 391 9.18 11.88 3.83
C SER A 391 10.50 12.34 4.44
N ARG A 392 10.58 13.62 4.84
CA ARG A 392 11.82 14.25 5.30
C ARG A 392 12.00 14.27 6.81
N TYR A 393 10.91 14.30 7.58
CA TYR A 393 10.96 14.55 9.02
C TYR A 393 10.38 13.45 9.91
N LEU A 394 9.54 12.54 9.38
CA LEU A 394 9.16 11.36 10.15
C LEU A 394 10.33 10.37 10.19
N LYS A 395 10.76 9.99 11.39
CA LYS A 395 11.79 8.97 11.62
C LYS A 395 11.13 7.60 11.78
N MET A 396 11.54 6.65 10.97
CA MET A 396 11.14 5.25 11.10
C MET A 396 12.08 4.51 12.06
N ASN A 397 11.57 3.47 12.72
CA ASN A 397 12.30 2.70 13.74
C ASN A 397 12.02 1.20 13.65
N GLY A 398 11.52 0.72 12.51
CA GLY A 398 11.15 -0.68 12.30
C GLY A 398 9.81 -1.09 12.92
N LYS A 399 9.20 -0.25 13.79
CA LYS A 399 7.88 -0.50 14.41
C LYS A 399 6.82 0.45 13.88
N ARG A 400 7.20 1.69 13.58
CA ARG A 400 6.31 2.71 13.00
C ARG A 400 5.91 2.33 11.60
N ARG A 401 4.70 2.71 11.20
CA ARG A 401 4.17 2.48 9.87
C ARG A 401 3.83 3.82 9.21
N LEU A 402 3.97 3.87 7.90
CA LEU A 402 3.65 5.03 7.08
C LEU A 402 2.72 4.62 5.94
N LEU A 403 1.48 5.04 6.02
CA LEU A 403 0.44 4.85 5.00
C LEU A 403 0.30 6.10 4.14
N GLY A 404 -0.12 5.93 2.90
CA GLY A 404 -0.43 7.01 1.97
C GLY A 404 -0.65 6.48 0.55
N SER A 405 -1.34 7.25 -0.26
CA SER A 405 -1.61 6.93 -1.66
C SER A 405 -0.39 7.21 -2.57
N PHE A 406 0.78 6.64 -2.22
CA PHE A 406 2.07 7.02 -2.83
C PHE A 406 2.29 6.47 -4.25
N VAL A 407 1.45 5.56 -4.73
CA VAL A 407 1.52 5.01 -6.10
C VAL A 407 0.37 5.55 -6.96
N HIS A 408 -0.81 5.65 -6.38
CA HIS A 408 -1.98 6.17 -7.07
C HIS A 408 -2.02 7.71 -7.05
N GLY A 409 -1.60 8.32 -5.95
CA GLY A 409 -1.44 9.76 -5.85
C GLY A 409 -2.73 10.51 -5.47
N SER A 410 -3.69 9.85 -4.81
CA SER A 410 -4.94 10.50 -4.40
C SER A 410 -4.75 11.41 -3.20
N MET A 411 -5.27 12.61 -3.28
CA MET A 411 -5.56 13.45 -2.10
C MET A 411 -6.66 12.77 -1.25
N ALA A 412 -6.93 13.29 -0.07
CA ALA A 412 -7.97 12.83 0.87
C ALA A 412 -7.79 11.40 1.42
N SER A 413 -6.68 10.74 1.16
CA SER A 413 -6.46 9.35 1.56
C SER A 413 -6.13 9.18 3.05
N ALA A 414 -5.56 10.21 3.71
CA ALA A 414 -5.03 10.09 5.07
C ALA A 414 -6.12 9.79 6.11
N LEU A 415 -7.22 10.52 6.11
CA LEU A 415 -8.32 10.31 7.06
C LEU A 415 -8.98 8.93 6.88
N PRO A 416 -9.35 8.50 5.66
CA PRO A 416 -9.85 7.15 5.42
C PRO A 416 -8.88 6.04 5.83
N GLN A 417 -7.61 6.16 5.47
CA GLN A 417 -6.59 5.17 5.83
C GLN A 417 -6.38 5.11 7.35
N ALA A 418 -6.49 6.25 8.06
CA ALA A 418 -6.43 6.28 9.51
C ALA A 418 -7.62 5.57 10.17
N ILE A 419 -8.83 5.66 9.59
CA ILE A 419 -9.99 4.89 10.05
C ILE A 419 -9.67 3.38 9.96
N GLY A 420 -9.24 2.91 8.80
CA GLY A 420 -8.87 1.50 8.62
C GLY A 420 -7.74 1.06 9.55
N ALA A 421 -6.72 1.89 9.71
CA ALA A 421 -5.58 1.62 10.59
C ALA A 421 -6.00 1.51 12.07
N GLN A 422 -6.84 2.43 12.55
CA GLN A 422 -7.28 2.42 13.95
C GLN A 422 -8.22 1.25 14.23
N MET A 423 -9.09 0.89 13.27
CA MET A 423 -9.96 -0.29 13.37
C MET A 423 -9.15 -1.59 13.40
N ALA A 424 -8.09 -1.69 12.60
CA ALA A 424 -7.22 -2.86 12.54
C ALA A 424 -6.29 -2.98 13.76
N MET A 425 -5.81 -1.84 14.28
CA MET A 425 -4.78 -1.74 15.32
C MET A 425 -5.26 -0.82 16.47
N PRO A 426 -6.31 -1.23 17.23
CA PRO A 426 -6.98 -0.34 18.19
C PRO A 426 -6.07 0.18 19.31
N ASN A 427 -5.00 -0.53 19.65
CA ASN A 427 -4.07 -0.17 20.73
C ASN A 427 -2.91 0.73 20.27
N ARG A 428 -2.76 0.95 18.95
CA ARG A 428 -1.70 1.79 18.40
C ARG A 428 -2.18 3.23 18.25
N GLN A 429 -1.25 4.16 18.39
CA GLN A 429 -1.51 5.56 18.08
C GLN A 429 -1.58 5.76 16.57
N VAL A 430 -2.68 6.34 16.06
CA VAL A 430 -2.83 6.69 14.65
C VAL A 430 -2.87 8.20 14.51
N ILE A 431 -2.05 8.73 13.60
CA ILE A 431 -1.90 10.17 13.35
C ILE A 431 -2.04 10.42 11.85
N THR A 432 -2.92 11.35 11.45
CA THR A 432 -2.95 11.81 10.05
C THR A 432 -2.07 13.03 9.84
N MET A 433 -1.51 13.14 8.66
CA MET A 433 -0.87 14.34 8.13
C MET A 433 -1.63 14.76 6.89
N SER A 434 -2.61 15.62 7.05
CA SER A 434 -3.53 16.02 5.97
C SER A 434 -3.27 17.46 5.54
N GLY A 435 -3.35 17.74 4.25
CA GLY A 435 -3.49 19.11 3.75
C GLY A 435 -4.91 19.62 3.97
N ASP A 436 -5.10 20.92 4.05
CA ASP A 436 -6.43 21.56 4.14
C ASP A 436 -7.31 21.19 2.95
N GLY A 437 -6.78 21.21 1.73
CA GLY A 437 -7.48 20.75 0.53
C GLY A 437 -7.80 19.26 0.56
N GLY A 438 -6.87 18.42 1.03
CA GLY A 438 -7.09 16.96 1.11
C GLY A 438 -8.19 16.59 2.10
N VAL A 439 -8.09 17.09 3.33
CA VAL A 439 -9.09 16.75 4.36
C VAL A 439 -10.49 17.24 4.01
N SER A 440 -10.61 18.38 3.29
CA SER A 440 -11.90 18.94 2.91
C SER A 440 -12.70 18.05 1.97
N MET A 441 -12.05 17.24 1.14
CA MET A 441 -12.71 16.37 0.14
C MET A 441 -13.52 15.25 0.78
N LEU A 442 -13.06 14.69 1.90
CA LEU A 442 -13.75 13.61 2.64
C LEU A 442 -14.01 14.02 4.11
N LEU A 443 -14.25 15.31 4.34
CA LEU A 443 -14.45 15.88 5.68
C LEU A 443 -15.58 15.19 6.47
N GLY A 444 -16.59 14.70 5.77
CA GLY A 444 -17.73 13.98 6.38
C GLY A 444 -17.30 12.78 7.22
N ASP A 445 -16.18 12.16 6.92
CA ASP A 445 -15.68 10.99 7.66
C ASP A 445 -14.99 11.31 9.00
N LEU A 446 -14.88 12.59 9.39
CA LEU A 446 -14.67 12.96 10.78
C LEU A 446 -15.83 12.49 11.67
N LEU A 447 -17.05 12.48 11.14
CA LEU A 447 -18.21 11.91 11.84
C LEU A 447 -18.09 10.39 12.00
N THR A 448 -17.45 9.70 11.08
CA THR A 448 -17.14 8.27 11.21
C THR A 448 -16.21 8.01 12.39
N LEU A 449 -15.14 8.81 12.55
CA LEU A 449 -14.26 8.72 13.73
C LEU A 449 -15.03 8.93 15.02
N HIS A 450 -15.90 9.95 15.05
CA HIS A 450 -16.71 10.25 16.22
C HIS A 450 -17.69 9.11 16.53
N GLN A 451 -18.44 8.62 15.54
CA GLN A 451 -19.41 7.54 15.69
C GLN A 451 -18.79 6.24 16.18
N LEU A 452 -17.56 5.95 15.74
CA LEU A 452 -16.80 4.75 16.10
C LEU A 452 -15.89 4.95 17.32
N GLU A 453 -15.93 6.13 17.94
CA GLU A 453 -15.10 6.51 19.11
C GLU A 453 -13.60 6.27 18.88
N GLN A 454 -13.12 6.55 17.66
CA GLN A 454 -11.73 6.28 17.28
C GLN A 454 -10.80 7.42 17.69
N PRO A 455 -9.73 7.16 18.49
CA PRO A 455 -8.86 8.19 19.05
C PRO A 455 -7.78 8.68 18.06
N VAL A 456 -8.10 8.76 16.78
CA VAL A 456 -7.17 9.24 15.73
C VAL A 456 -6.82 10.70 15.96
N LYS A 457 -5.52 11.04 15.80
CA LYS A 457 -5.04 12.42 15.86
C LYS A 457 -5.02 13.00 14.45
N VAL A 458 -5.96 13.89 14.15
CA VAL A 458 -6.04 14.54 12.82
C VAL A 458 -5.24 15.84 12.85
N VAL A 459 -4.11 15.87 12.13
CA VAL A 459 -3.26 17.05 11.99
C VAL A 459 -3.42 17.63 10.59
N VAL A 460 -3.87 18.89 10.52
CA VAL A 460 -4.11 19.57 9.24
C VAL A 460 -3.05 20.66 9.04
N PHE A 461 -2.30 20.52 7.96
CA PHE A 461 -1.37 21.53 7.46
C PHE A 461 -2.15 22.51 6.58
N ARG A 462 -2.50 23.65 7.14
CA ARG A 462 -3.25 24.69 6.45
C ARG A 462 -2.31 25.69 5.81
N ASN A 463 -2.35 25.83 4.50
CA ASN A 463 -1.62 26.85 3.76
C ASN A 463 -2.49 27.62 2.75
N ASP A 464 -3.78 27.31 2.69
CA ASP A 464 -4.79 27.92 1.81
C ASP A 464 -4.38 27.86 0.32
N SER A 465 -3.62 26.83 -0.08
CA SER A 465 -3.06 26.68 -1.44
C SER A 465 -2.78 25.22 -1.79
N LEU A 466 -2.85 24.90 -3.08
CA LEU A 466 -2.37 23.64 -3.65
C LEU A 466 -0.88 23.70 -4.01
N SER A 467 -0.07 24.25 -3.11
CA SER A 467 1.34 24.61 -3.32
C SER A 467 2.28 23.45 -3.68
N PHE A 468 1.80 22.20 -3.75
CA PHE A 468 2.54 21.08 -4.34
C PHE A 468 2.49 21.11 -5.88
N VAL A 469 1.51 21.82 -6.46
CA VAL A 469 1.27 21.91 -7.90
C VAL A 469 1.69 23.28 -8.45
N GLU A 470 1.73 24.30 -7.61
CA GLU A 470 2.26 25.64 -7.91
C GLU A 470 3.78 25.63 -8.07
#